data_b480be8ca46973eda11717eb35f4ec01
#
_entry.id   b480be8ca46973eda11717eb35f4ec01
#
_cell.length_a   1.000
_cell.length_b   1.000
_cell.length_c   1.000
_cell.angle_alpha   90.00
_cell.angle_beta   90.00
_cell.angle_gamma   90.00
#
_symmetry.space_group_name_H-M   'P 1'
#
loop_
_entity.id
_entity.type
_entity.pdbx_description
1 polymer ?
#
loop_
_entity_poly.entity_id
_entity_poly.type
_entity_poly.pdbx_seq_one_letter_code
_entity_poly.pdbx_strand_id
1 'polypeptide(L)'
;MKLCGFEAGLDQPFFLIAGPCVIESQQMALDTAGTLKELTAGLGIPFIYKSSFDKANRSSGSSFRGLGMEKGLGILAEVKRQIGVPVLTDVHEIDEVEPVSEVVDVLQTPAFLCRQTDFIRACAQSGKPVNIKKGQFLAPGDMKNVIDKAREAAREAGLNADNFMACERGVSFGYNNLVSDMRSLAIMRETGCPVVFDATHSVQLPGGQGTSSGGQREFVPVLARAAVAVGIAGLFMETHPNPAEAKSDGPNAVPLKRMKALLATLVELDRVVKKNGFAENDFA
;
A
#
# COMPACT_ATOMS: atom_id res chain seq x y z
N MET A 1 16.41 -0.68 -3.11
CA MET A 1 15.91 0.69 -2.82
C MET A 1 16.02 0.96 -1.33
N LYS A 2 16.63 2.08 -0.95
CA LYS A 2 16.66 2.49 0.46
C LYS A 2 15.33 3.14 0.85
N LEU A 3 14.62 2.58 1.83
CA LEU A 3 13.26 3.01 2.21
C LEU A 3 13.17 3.15 3.73
N CYS A 4 12.92 4.36 4.22
CA CYS A 4 12.70 4.64 5.67
C CYS A 4 13.72 3.97 6.62
N GLY A 5 14.99 3.89 6.21
CA GLY A 5 16.06 3.34 7.04
C GLY A 5 16.33 1.84 6.87
N PHE A 6 15.59 1.14 6.00
CA PHE A 6 15.84 -0.26 5.62
C PHE A 6 16.01 -0.40 4.10
N GLU A 7 16.54 -1.54 3.66
CA GLU A 7 16.61 -1.89 2.24
C GLU A 7 15.33 -2.62 1.81
N ALA A 8 14.70 -2.14 0.72
CA ALA A 8 13.54 -2.74 0.10
C ALA A 8 13.92 -3.33 -1.26
N GLY A 9 13.66 -4.60 -1.47
CA GLY A 9 14.00 -5.31 -2.71
C GLY A 9 13.54 -6.75 -2.66
N LEU A 10 13.66 -7.42 -3.79
CA LEU A 10 13.23 -8.82 -3.91
C LEU A 10 14.18 -9.79 -3.18
N ASP A 11 15.41 -9.37 -2.94
CA ASP A 11 16.46 -10.07 -2.20
C ASP A 11 16.42 -9.83 -0.68
N GLN A 12 15.56 -8.92 -0.23
CA GLN A 12 15.37 -8.56 1.18
C GLN A 12 14.10 -9.20 1.74
N PRO A 13 13.97 -9.40 3.08
CA PRO A 13 12.69 -9.73 3.68
C PRO A 13 11.61 -8.74 3.24
N PHE A 14 10.38 -9.21 3.01
CA PHE A 14 9.33 -8.28 2.66
C PHE A 14 9.07 -7.28 3.79
N PHE A 15 8.80 -6.02 3.44
CA PHE A 15 8.33 -5.01 4.38
C PHE A 15 6.80 -4.96 4.40
N LEU A 16 6.23 -4.49 5.51
CA LEU A 16 4.79 -4.34 5.69
C LEU A 16 4.37 -2.88 5.66
N ILE A 17 3.38 -2.55 4.85
CA ILE A 17 2.59 -1.31 4.93
C ILE A 17 1.23 -1.69 5.52
N ALA A 18 0.90 -1.23 6.73
CA ALA A 18 -0.37 -1.58 7.36
C ALA A 18 -0.91 -0.52 8.32
N GLY A 19 -2.22 -0.53 8.50
CA GLY A 19 -2.98 0.34 9.40
C GLY A 19 -4.44 0.39 9.00
N PRO A 20 -5.28 1.18 9.69
CA PRO A 20 -6.68 1.38 9.32
C PRO A 20 -6.81 2.06 7.96
N CYS A 21 -7.86 1.71 7.22
CA CYS A 21 -8.15 2.29 5.91
C CYS A 21 -8.15 3.83 5.94
N VAL A 22 -8.79 4.40 6.97
CA VAL A 22 -8.93 5.84 7.20
C VAL A 22 -8.67 6.18 8.67
N ILE A 23 -8.18 7.37 8.95
CA ILE A 23 -8.01 7.86 10.32
C ILE A 23 -9.37 8.13 10.93
N GLU A 24 -9.75 7.42 11.99
CA GLU A 24 -11.02 7.57 12.69
C GLU A 24 -10.88 8.35 13.98
N SER A 25 -9.77 8.14 14.72
CA SER A 25 -9.38 8.90 15.89
C SER A 25 -7.89 8.81 16.16
N GLN A 26 -7.35 9.75 16.92
CA GLN A 26 -5.94 9.73 17.32
C GLN A 26 -5.61 8.52 18.18
N GLN A 27 -6.46 8.19 19.16
CA GLN A 27 -6.22 7.06 20.05
C GLN A 27 -6.15 5.74 19.29
N MET A 28 -7.11 5.49 18.39
CA MET A 28 -7.10 4.28 17.57
C MET A 28 -5.87 4.19 16.65
N ALA A 29 -5.43 5.33 16.11
CA ALA A 29 -4.23 5.37 15.27
C ALA A 29 -2.97 4.99 16.08
N LEU A 30 -2.81 5.56 17.28
CA LEU A 30 -1.68 5.27 18.17
C LEU A 30 -1.69 3.81 18.64
N ASP A 31 -2.82 3.30 19.12
CA ASP A 31 -2.95 1.94 19.62
C ASP A 31 -2.70 0.90 18.53
N THR A 32 -3.24 1.15 17.33
CA THR A 32 -3.03 0.26 16.18
C THR A 32 -1.58 0.30 15.70
N ALA A 33 -0.98 1.47 15.60
CA ALA A 33 0.43 1.61 15.20
C ALA A 33 1.37 0.97 16.21
N GLY A 34 1.13 1.14 17.52
CA GLY A 34 1.90 0.50 18.60
C GLY A 34 1.83 -1.02 18.52
N THR A 35 0.62 -1.57 18.40
CA THR A 35 0.40 -3.01 18.26
C THR A 35 1.12 -3.57 17.03
N LEU A 36 1.01 -2.90 15.87
CA LEU A 36 1.66 -3.31 14.64
C LEU A 36 3.19 -3.24 14.76
N LYS A 37 3.74 -2.20 15.38
CA LYS A 37 5.18 -2.07 15.64
C LYS A 37 5.71 -3.25 16.46
N GLU A 38 5.05 -3.60 17.56
CA GLU A 38 5.47 -4.68 18.44
C GLU A 38 5.45 -6.03 17.71
N LEU A 39 4.37 -6.34 17.00
CA LEU A 39 4.25 -7.62 16.32
C LEU A 39 5.22 -7.75 15.13
N THR A 40 5.46 -6.67 14.38
CA THR A 40 6.40 -6.68 13.24
C THR A 40 7.85 -6.76 13.71
N ALA A 41 8.21 -6.05 14.78
CA ALA A 41 9.52 -6.16 15.41
C ALA A 41 9.80 -7.59 15.89
N GLY A 42 8.82 -8.25 16.51
CA GLY A 42 8.94 -9.65 16.95
C GLY A 42 9.07 -10.67 15.82
N LEU A 43 8.68 -10.31 14.59
CA LEU A 43 8.79 -11.14 13.39
C LEU A 43 9.96 -10.74 12.48
N GLY A 44 10.65 -9.64 12.78
CA GLY A 44 11.73 -9.10 11.96
C GLY A 44 11.26 -8.49 10.64
N ILE A 45 10.05 -7.94 10.60
CA ILE A 45 9.46 -7.32 9.41
C ILE A 45 9.65 -5.79 9.48
N PRO A 46 10.32 -5.14 8.51
CA PRO A 46 10.31 -3.68 8.41
C PRO A 46 8.87 -3.16 8.24
N PHE A 47 8.51 -2.10 8.94
CA PHE A 47 7.12 -1.66 9.04
C PHE A 47 6.94 -0.18 8.74
N ILE A 48 5.90 0.15 7.96
CA ILE A 48 5.42 1.50 7.68
C ILE A 48 3.94 1.56 8.07
N TYR A 49 3.59 2.45 8.98
CA TYR A 49 2.19 2.68 9.34
C TYR A 49 1.46 3.43 8.23
N LYS A 50 0.29 2.94 7.83
CA LYS A 50 -0.55 3.58 6.81
C LYS A 50 -1.94 3.89 7.35
N SER A 51 -2.40 5.12 7.14
CA SER A 51 -3.82 5.47 7.22
C SER A 51 -4.10 6.71 6.37
N SER A 52 -5.29 6.78 5.75
CA SER A 52 -5.67 7.92 4.91
C SER A 52 -6.29 9.03 5.75
N PHE A 53 -5.95 10.29 5.47
CA PHE A 53 -6.60 11.46 6.07
C PHE A 53 -7.94 11.77 5.41
N ASP A 54 -8.10 11.40 4.13
CA ASP A 54 -9.33 11.52 3.34
C ASP A 54 -9.57 10.29 2.46
N LYS A 55 -10.80 10.07 2.10
CA LYS A 55 -11.28 9.11 1.10
C LYS A 55 -12.00 9.85 -0.01
N ALA A 56 -11.22 10.41 -0.96
CA ALA A 56 -11.72 11.30 -2.00
C ALA A 56 -12.65 10.62 -3.02
N ASN A 57 -12.57 9.29 -3.19
CA ASN A 57 -13.29 8.52 -4.21
C ASN A 57 -14.44 7.65 -3.67
N ARG A 58 -15.17 8.14 -2.66
CA ARG A 58 -16.34 7.42 -2.12
C ARG A 58 -17.44 7.21 -3.14
N SER A 59 -18.09 6.04 -3.10
CA SER A 59 -19.26 5.74 -3.95
C SER A 59 -20.47 6.60 -3.62
N SER A 60 -20.63 7.04 -2.37
CA SER A 60 -21.71 7.94 -1.94
C SER A 60 -21.13 9.22 -1.33
N GLY A 61 -21.70 10.37 -1.71
CA GLY A 61 -21.31 11.66 -1.16
C GLY A 61 -21.58 11.84 0.34
N SER A 62 -22.43 11.00 0.94
CA SER A 62 -22.73 11.00 2.38
C SER A 62 -21.81 10.09 3.20
N SER A 63 -20.92 9.32 2.54
CA SER A 63 -19.99 8.41 3.25
C SER A 63 -18.94 9.17 4.04
N PHE A 64 -18.48 8.59 5.14
CA PHE A 64 -17.41 9.16 5.93
C PHE A 64 -16.12 9.26 5.09
N ARG A 65 -15.59 10.46 4.94
CA ARG A 65 -14.38 10.73 4.16
C ARG A 65 -13.10 10.72 5.00
N GLY A 66 -13.16 11.07 6.25
CA GLY A 66 -12.02 11.24 7.13
C GLY A 66 -12.21 12.42 8.06
N LEU A 67 -11.13 12.82 8.72
CA LEU A 67 -11.11 13.96 9.66
C LEU A 67 -10.66 15.28 9.00
N GLY A 68 -10.37 15.25 7.71
CA GLY A 68 -9.77 16.36 6.97
C GLY A 68 -8.24 16.35 7.05
N MET A 69 -7.60 17.06 6.12
CA MET A 69 -6.13 17.02 5.93
C MET A 69 -5.39 17.50 7.17
N GLU A 70 -5.67 18.69 7.68
CA GLU A 70 -4.95 19.28 8.82
C GLU A 70 -4.97 18.35 10.05
N LYS A 71 -6.16 17.91 10.45
CA LYS A 71 -6.31 17.04 11.62
C LYS A 71 -5.72 15.64 11.37
N GLY A 72 -5.89 15.11 10.18
CA GLY A 72 -5.35 13.81 9.79
C GLY A 72 -3.81 13.80 9.79
N LEU A 73 -3.19 14.83 9.22
CA LEU A 73 -1.73 14.99 9.22
C LEU A 73 -1.19 15.19 10.63
N GLY A 74 -1.88 15.96 11.47
CA GLY A 74 -1.52 16.10 12.89
C GLY A 74 -1.50 14.75 13.63
N ILE A 75 -2.47 13.87 13.36
CA ILE A 75 -2.51 12.52 13.94
C ILE A 75 -1.36 11.65 13.41
N LEU A 76 -1.03 11.71 12.12
CA LEU A 76 0.11 10.98 11.54
C LEU A 76 1.44 11.46 12.13
N ALA A 77 1.60 12.78 12.33
CA ALA A 77 2.75 13.33 13.01
C ALA A 77 2.88 12.79 14.44
N GLU A 78 1.75 12.66 15.16
CA GLU A 78 1.74 12.09 16.52
C GLU A 78 2.09 10.60 16.52
N VAL A 79 1.61 9.81 15.56
CA VAL A 79 2.02 8.40 15.40
C VAL A 79 3.54 8.32 15.18
N LYS A 80 4.08 9.13 14.30
CA LYS A 80 5.51 9.18 14.01
C LYS A 80 6.32 9.56 15.26
N ARG A 81 5.89 10.58 15.98
CA ARG A 81 6.57 11.08 17.18
C ARG A 81 6.51 10.14 18.37
N GLN A 82 5.33 9.57 18.67
CA GLN A 82 5.09 8.74 19.87
C GLN A 82 5.47 7.28 19.66
N ILE A 83 5.11 6.73 18.51
CA ILE A 83 5.36 5.31 18.22
C ILE A 83 6.73 5.11 17.58
N GLY A 84 7.25 6.13 16.86
CA GLY A 84 8.58 6.06 16.24
C GLY A 84 8.60 5.10 15.05
N VAL A 85 7.57 5.10 14.24
CA VAL A 85 7.49 4.35 12.97
C VAL A 85 7.33 5.31 11.80
N PRO A 86 7.85 4.98 10.60
CA PRO A 86 7.55 5.74 9.41
C PRO A 86 6.06 5.68 9.10
N VAL A 87 5.54 6.77 8.52
CA VAL A 87 4.12 6.90 8.20
C VAL A 87 3.89 7.15 6.71
N LEU A 88 2.80 6.60 6.20
CA LEU A 88 2.36 6.70 4.81
C LEU A 88 0.90 7.17 4.76
N THR A 89 0.58 8.06 3.84
CA THR A 89 -0.80 8.40 3.49
C THR A 89 -0.96 8.62 1.98
N ASP A 90 -2.19 8.52 1.49
CA ASP A 90 -2.52 8.83 0.11
C ASP A 90 -2.71 10.35 -0.07
N VAL A 91 -2.37 10.84 -1.26
CA VAL A 91 -2.67 12.18 -1.77
C VAL A 91 -3.60 12.07 -2.98
N HIS A 92 -4.48 13.05 -3.20
CA HIS A 92 -5.53 12.97 -4.21
C HIS A 92 -5.47 14.14 -5.21
N GLU A 93 -4.96 15.29 -4.78
CA GLU A 93 -4.83 16.51 -5.55
C GLU A 93 -3.37 17.01 -5.52
N ILE A 94 -2.97 17.78 -6.52
CA ILE A 94 -1.60 18.30 -6.61
C ILE A 94 -1.26 19.20 -5.43
N ASP A 95 -2.20 20.03 -5.01
CA ASP A 95 -2.03 20.99 -3.90
C ASP A 95 -1.85 20.31 -2.53
N GLU A 96 -2.21 19.04 -2.41
CA GLU A 96 -2.00 18.25 -1.20
C GLU A 96 -0.55 17.73 -1.08
N VAL A 97 0.18 17.59 -2.19
CA VAL A 97 1.48 16.91 -2.21
C VAL A 97 2.49 17.59 -1.30
N GLU A 98 2.63 18.91 -1.37
CA GLU A 98 3.59 19.65 -0.55
C GLU A 98 3.29 19.53 0.94
N PRO A 99 2.10 19.93 1.46
CA PRO A 99 1.82 19.86 2.89
C PRO A 99 1.82 18.43 3.44
N VAL A 100 1.43 17.44 2.67
CA VAL A 100 1.47 16.03 3.08
C VAL A 100 2.93 15.56 3.16
N SER A 101 3.76 15.91 2.19
CA SER A 101 5.18 15.49 2.15
C SER A 101 6.01 16.03 3.32
N GLU A 102 5.63 17.17 3.91
CA GLU A 102 6.29 17.71 5.11
C GLU A 102 6.11 16.80 6.33
N VAL A 103 5.00 16.07 6.41
CA VAL A 103 4.64 15.23 7.56
C VAL A 103 5.03 13.78 7.38
N VAL A 104 4.69 13.18 6.21
CA VAL A 104 4.83 11.74 6.01
C VAL A 104 6.20 11.36 5.45
N ASP A 105 6.56 10.09 5.64
CA ASP A 105 7.80 9.52 5.12
C ASP A 105 7.63 8.92 3.73
N VAL A 106 6.41 8.50 3.38
CA VAL A 106 6.06 7.90 2.10
C VAL A 106 4.73 8.45 1.62
N LEU A 107 4.67 8.90 0.36
CA LEU A 107 3.42 9.23 -0.33
C LEU A 107 2.81 7.99 -0.99
N GLN A 108 1.49 7.98 -1.14
CA GLN A 108 0.79 6.98 -1.95
C GLN A 108 -0.09 7.65 -2.99
N THR A 109 -0.02 7.17 -4.24
CA THR A 109 -0.98 7.57 -5.26
C THR A 109 -2.11 6.56 -5.35
N PRO A 110 -3.39 7.00 -5.31
CA PRO A 110 -4.54 6.11 -5.50
C PRO A 110 -4.53 5.45 -6.87
N ALA A 111 -5.13 4.25 -6.95
CA ALA A 111 -5.13 3.46 -8.17
C ALA A 111 -5.78 4.17 -9.36
N PHE A 112 -6.88 4.92 -9.15
CA PHE A 112 -7.55 5.66 -10.23
C PHE A 112 -6.71 6.78 -10.82
N LEU A 113 -5.76 7.33 -10.06
CA LEU A 113 -4.93 8.46 -10.46
C LEU A 113 -3.57 8.03 -11.02
N CYS A 114 -3.28 6.74 -11.11
CA CYS A 114 -1.96 6.22 -11.52
C CYS A 114 -1.53 6.68 -12.93
N ARG A 115 -2.44 7.09 -13.80
CA ARG A 115 -2.13 7.59 -15.15
C ARG A 115 -2.14 9.11 -15.28
N GLN A 116 -2.54 9.86 -14.26
CA GLN A 116 -2.58 11.32 -14.28
C GLN A 116 -1.16 11.88 -14.28
N THR A 117 -0.69 12.32 -15.44
CA THR A 117 0.72 12.68 -15.66
C THR A 117 1.19 13.75 -14.68
N ASP A 118 0.47 14.87 -14.58
CA ASP A 118 0.89 15.99 -13.74
C ASP A 118 0.86 15.63 -12.25
N PHE A 119 -0.10 14.82 -11.83
CA PHE A 119 -0.20 14.33 -10.45
C PHE A 119 0.97 13.38 -10.10
N ILE A 120 1.29 12.41 -10.97
CA ILE A 120 2.45 11.51 -10.76
C ILE A 120 3.75 12.29 -10.72
N ARG A 121 3.91 13.29 -11.60
CA ARG A 121 5.08 14.17 -11.63
C ARG A 121 5.20 14.99 -10.34
N ALA A 122 4.11 15.59 -9.87
CA ALA A 122 4.09 16.35 -8.62
C ALA A 122 4.49 15.47 -7.42
N CYS A 123 3.94 14.26 -7.31
CA CYS A 123 4.33 13.32 -6.25
C CYS A 123 5.82 12.95 -6.32
N ALA A 124 6.36 12.73 -7.52
CA ALA A 124 7.78 12.41 -7.72
C ALA A 124 8.71 13.58 -7.36
N GLN A 125 8.29 14.81 -7.65
CA GLN A 125 9.02 16.04 -7.36
C GLN A 125 9.04 16.42 -5.88
N SER A 126 8.22 15.79 -5.04
CA SER A 126 8.29 15.95 -3.58
C SER A 126 9.59 15.41 -2.96
N GLY A 127 10.33 14.55 -3.68
CA GLY A 127 11.52 13.87 -3.19
C GLY A 127 11.26 12.73 -2.20
N LYS A 128 10.00 12.51 -1.82
CA LYS A 128 9.61 11.38 -0.95
C LYS A 128 9.53 10.08 -1.73
N PRO A 129 9.74 8.93 -1.07
CA PRO A 129 9.33 7.65 -1.63
C PRO A 129 7.84 7.65 -1.97
N VAL A 130 7.47 7.07 -3.13
CA VAL A 130 6.06 7.02 -3.56
C VAL A 130 5.62 5.59 -3.83
N ASN A 131 4.58 5.13 -3.13
CA ASN A 131 3.90 3.87 -3.43
C ASN A 131 2.81 4.12 -4.48
N ILE A 132 3.05 3.71 -5.72
CA ILE A 132 2.14 3.94 -6.85
C ILE A 132 1.24 2.73 -7.02
N LYS A 133 -0.04 2.86 -6.66
CA LYS A 133 -1.04 1.80 -6.84
C LYS A 133 -1.42 1.67 -8.31
N LYS A 134 -1.29 0.45 -8.85
CA LYS A 134 -1.73 0.14 -10.21
C LYS A 134 -3.26 0.25 -10.32
N GLY A 135 -3.75 0.97 -11.32
CA GLY A 135 -5.18 1.03 -11.62
C GLY A 135 -5.75 -0.33 -11.97
N GLN A 136 -7.02 -0.57 -11.58
CA GLN A 136 -7.74 -1.80 -11.88
C GLN A 136 -7.95 -2.01 -13.38
N PHE A 137 -7.83 -0.95 -14.16
CA PHE A 137 -7.95 -0.92 -15.62
C PHE A 137 -6.62 -1.06 -16.36
N LEU A 138 -5.49 -1.07 -15.63
CA LEU A 138 -4.15 -0.99 -16.19
C LEU A 138 -3.51 -2.38 -16.31
N ALA A 139 -2.94 -2.70 -17.45
CA ALA A 139 -2.10 -3.88 -17.61
C ALA A 139 -0.80 -3.77 -16.77
N PRO A 140 -0.27 -4.86 -16.22
CA PRO A 140 0.92 -4.81 -15.37
C PRO A 140 2.15 -4.22 -16.08
N GLY A 141 2.35 -4.53 -17.36
CA GLY A 141 3.45 -3.98 -18.16
C GLY A 141 3.37 -2.45 -18.36
N ASP A 142 2.16 -1.88 -18.36
CA ASP A 142 1.97 -0.43 -18.50
C ASP A 142 2.42 0.35 -17.25
N MET A 143 2.65 -0.31 -16.12
CA MET A 143 3.25 0.32 -14.95
C MET A 143 4.65 0.87 -15.23
N LYS A 144 5.36 0.28 -16.21
CA LYS A 144 6.64 0.82 -16.66
C LYS A 144 6.51 2.28 -17.10
N ASN A 145 5.50 2.61 -17.91
CA ASN A 145 5.27 3.98 -18.37
C ASN A 145 4.94 4.94 -17.21
N VAL A 146 4.25 4.46 -16.18
CA VAL A 146 3.93 5.27 -14.98
C VAL A 146 5.20 5.56 -14.18
N ILE A 147 6.01 4.53 -13.95
CA ILE A 147 7.28 4.65 -13.22
C ILE A 147 8.28 5.52 -14.01
N ASP A 148 8.37 5.36 -15.32
CA ASP A 148 9.29 6.15 -16.17
C ASP A 148 8.95 7.65 -16.08
N LYS A 149 7.66 8.03 -16.11
CA LYS A 149 7.22 9.41 -15.89
C LYS A 149 7.63 9.96 -14.51
N ALA A 150 7.49 9.15 -13.47
CA ALA A 150 7.90 9.54 -12.13
C ALA A 150 9.42 9.73 -12.03
N ARG A 151 10.20 8.82 -12.62
CA ARG A 151 11.66 8.91 -12.68
C ARG A 151 12.14 10.12 -13.44
N GLU A 152 11.50 10.41 -14.59
CA GLU A 152 11.83 11.59 -15.39
C GLU A 152 11.61 12.87 -14.58
N ALA A 153 10.45 13.02 -13.96
CA ALA A 153 10.11 14.18 -13.12
C ALA A 153 11.09 14.36 -11.95
N ALA A 154 11.49 13.26 -11.29
CA ALA A 154 12.48 13.30 -10.22
C ALA A 154 13.85 13.76 -10.74
N ARG A 155 14.31 13.25 -11.89
CA ARG A 155 15.59 13.68 -12.51
C ARG A 155 15.57 15.15 -12.90
N GLU A 156 14.49 15.64 -13.50
CA GLU A 156 14.33 17.04 -13.84
C GLU A 156 14.41 17.98 -12.63
N ALA A 157 13.94 17.50 -11.49
CA ALA A 157 14.02 18.20 -10.21
C ALA A 157 15.37 17.99 -9.47
N GLY A 158 16.34 17.25 -10.06
CA GLY A 158 17.62 16.94 -9.43
C GLY A 158 17.51 15.98 -8.24
N LEU A 159 16.45 15.17 -8.17
CA LEU A 159 16.14 14.26 -7.09
C LEU A 159 16.47 12.80 -7.43
N ASN A 160 16.41 11.93 -6.40
CA ASN A 160 16.61 10.49 -6.59
C ASN A 160 15.49 9.89 -7.47
N ALA A 161 15.86 9.31 -8.60
CA ALA A 161 14.94 8.69 -9.56
C ALA A 161 14.53 7.25 -9.18
N ASP A 162 15.07 6.67 -8.11
CA ASP A 162 14.79 5.30 -7.68
C ASP A 162 14.01 5.24 -6.35
N ASN A 163 13.10 6.21 -6.17
CA ASN A 163 12.30 6.38 -4.96
C ASN A 163 10.84 5.92 -5.14
N PHE A 164 10.59 4.93 -6.01
CA PHE A 164 9.25 4.50 -6.37
C PHE A 164 9.03 3.02 -6.08
N MET A 165 7.80 2.68 -5.71
CA MET A 165 7.30 1.31 -5.54
C MET A 165 6.10 1.11 -6.46
N ALA A 166 5.99 -0.07 -7.08
CA ALA A 166 4.86 -0.44 -7.92
C ALA A 166 3.93 -1.39 -7.15
N CYS A 167 2.68 -0.98 -6.90
CA CYS A 167 1.74 -1.71 -6.05
C CYS A 167 0.61 -2.34 -6.85
N GLU A 168 0.57 -3.68 -6.86
CA GLU A 168 -0.53 -4.49 -7.43
C GLU A 168 -1.70 -4.56 -6.46
N ARG A 169 -2.94 -4.45 -6.98
CA ARG A 169 -4.17 -4.51 -6.18
C ARG A 169 -5.38 -5.15 -6.90
N GLY A 170 -5.12 -5.95 -7.94
CA GLY A 170 -6.13 -6.58 -8.77
C GLY A 170 -6.57 -5.73 -9.96
N VAL A 171 -7.22 -6.38 -10.91
CA VAL A 171 -7.82 -5.79 -12.10
C VAL A 171 -9.31 -6.05 -12.13
N SER A 172 -10.07 -5.14 -12.74
CA SER A 172 -11.51 -5.31 -12.94
C SER A 172 -11.77 -6.51 -13.84
N PHE A 173 -12.68 -7.37 -13.40
CA PHE A 173 -13.12 -8.55 -14.13
C PHE A 173 -14.64 -8.64 -14.11
N GLY A 174 -15.27 -8.08 -15.14
CA GLY A 174 -16.71 -7.84 -15.15
C GLY A 174 -17.14 -6.71 -14.21
N TYR A 175 -18.39 -6.75 -13.77
CA TYR A 175 -18.95 -5.78 -12.84
C TYR A 175 -18.70 -6.19 -11.39
N ASN A 176 -18.34 -5.21 -10.56
CA ASN A 176 -18.22 -5.35 -9.10
C ASN A 176 -17.28 -6.50 -8.63
N ASN A 177 -16.31 -6.87 -9.45
CA ASN A 177 -15.38 -7.95 -9.16
C ASN A 177 -13.95 -7.60 -9.56
N LEU A 178 -12.98 -8.17 -8.85
CA LEU A 178 -11.56 -8.06 -9.14
C LEU A 178 -10.92 -9.45 -9.23
N VAL A 179 -9.90 -9.56 -10.07
CA VAL A 179 -9.04 -10.74 -10.16
C VAL A 179 -7.59 -10.32 -9.97
N SER A 180 -6.85 -11.08 -9.19
CA SER A 180 -5.40 -10.91 -9.04
C SER A 180 -4.69 -11.92 -9.94
N ASP A 181 -4.07 -11.42 -11.01
CA ASP A 181 -3.17 -12.22 -11.85
C ASP A 181 -1.79 -12.25 -11.17
N MET A 182 -1.39 -13.37 -10.62
CA MET A 182 -0.10 -13.51 -9.93
C MET A 182 1.10 -13.30 -10.85
N ARG A 183 0.96 -13.47 -12.17
CA ARG A 183 2.00 -13.13 -13.16
C ARG A 183 2.30 -11.65 -13.19
N SER A 184 1.33 -10.79 -12.79
CA SER A 184 1.51 -9.34 -12.75
C SER A 184 2.66 -8.93 -11.84
N LEU A 185 2.92 -9.67 -10.77
CA LEU A 185 4.00 -9.38 -9.83
C LEU A 185 5.37 -9.58 -10.51
N ALA A 186 5.55 -10.66 -11.27
CA ALA A 186 6.77 -10.88 -12.03
C ALA A 186 6.95 -9.82 -13.15
N ILE A 187 5.89 -9.53 -13.90
CA ILE A 187 5.91 -8.49 -14.96
C ILE A 187 6.28 -7.11 -14.39
N MET A 188 5.71 -6.74 -13.24
CA MET A 188 5.98 -5.44 -12.64
C MET A 188 7.40 -5.31 -12.08
N ARG A 189 8.13 -6.41 -11.83
CA ARG A 189 9.56 -6.38 -11.48
C ARG A 189 10.41 -5.77 -12.60
N GLU A 190 9.98 -5.87 -13.87
CA GLU A 190 10.67 -5.27 -15.02
C GLU A 190 10.73 -3.73 -14.92
N THR A 191 9.92 -3.10 -14.08
CA THR A 191 10.05 -1.67 -13.77
C THR A 191 11.34 -1.35 -13.01
N GLY A 192 12.01 -2.34 -12.41
CA GLY A 192 13.15 -2.17 -11.53
C GLY A 192 12.80 -1.59 -10.15
N CYS A 193 11.50 -1.43 -9.85
CA CYS A 193 11.02 -0.96 -8.55
C CYS A 193 10.72 -2.13 -7.62
N PRO A 194 10.80 -1.95 -6.28
CA PRO A 194 10.18 -2.87 -5.35
C PRO A 194 8.70 -3.04 -5.67
N VAL A 195 8.26 -4.30 -5.84
CA VAL A 195 6.85 -4.63 -6.08
C VAL A 195 6.16 -4.87 -4.76
N VAL A 196 5.06 -4.15 -4.55
CA VAL A 196 4.18 -4.28 -3.37
C VAL A 196 2.89 -4.97 -3.80
N PHE A 197 2.41 -5.91 -3.00
CA PHE A 197 1.10 -6.52 -3.20
C PHE A 197 0.11 -6.03 -2.15
N ASP A 198 -0.99 -5.43 -2.59
CA ASP A 198 -2.10 -5.03 -1.73
C ASP A 198 -3.10 -6.17 -1.59
N ALA A 199 -2.98 -6.92 -0.51
CA ALA A 199 -3.80 -8.09 -0.26
C ALA A 199 -5.26 -7.76 0.11
N THR A 200 -5.50 -6.58 0.70
CA THR A 200 -6.83 -6.21 1.18
C THR A 200 -7.70 -5.58 0.10
N HIS A 201 -7.14 -4.75 -0.78
CA HIS A 201 -7.91 -4.21 -1.90
C HIS A 201 -8.05 -5.19 -3.07
N SER A 202 -7.22 -6.24 -3.13
CA SER A 202 -7.36 -7.31 -4.13
C SER A 202 -8.61 -8.18 -3.95
N VAL A 203 -9.21 -8.17 -2.76
CA VAL A 203 -10.46 -8.89 -2.44
C VAL A 203 -11.68 -7.96 -2.32
N GLN A 204 -11.53 -6.71 -2.72
CA GLN A 204 -12.63 -5.74 -2.74
C GLN A 204 -13.63 -6.10 -3.84
N LEU A 205 -14.91 -5.87 -3.56
CA LEU A 205 -16.00 -5.90 -4.53
C LEU A 205 -16.47 -4.45 -4.78
N PRO A 206 -15.90 -3.75 -5.77
CA PRO A 206 -16.17 -2.34 -5.99
C PRO A 206 -17.64 -2.08 -6.25
N GLY A 207 -18.29 -1.19 -5.46
CA GLY A 207 -19.72 -0.91 -5.58
C GLY A 207 -20.65 -2.08 -5.27
N GLY A 208 -20.15 -3.19 -4.76
CA GLY A 208 -20.92 -4.43 -4.54
C GLY A 208 -22.05 -4.33 -3.50
N GLN A 209 -22.10 -3.23 -2.74
CA GLN A 209 -23.17 -2.94 -1.78
C GLN A 209 -23.96 -1.65 -2.15
N GLY A 210 -23.94 -1.26 -3.43
CA GLY A 210 -24.63 -0.06 -3.93
C GLY A 210 -23.93 1.24 -3.50
N THR A 211 -24.08 1.67 -2.26
CA THR A 211 -23.47 2.91 -1.73
C THR A 211 -22.08 2.73 -1.15
N SER A 212 -21.59 1.49 -1.07
CA SER A 212 -20.26 1.14 -0.56
C SER A 212 -19.66 -0.06 -1.30
N SER A 213 -18.36 -0.24 -1.20
CA SER A 213 -17.70 -1.44 -1.67
C SER A 213 -17.95 -2.60 -0.70
N GLY A 214 -18.24 -3.78 -1.26
CA GLY A 214 -18.17 -5.04 -0.54
C GLY A 214 -16.72 -5.56 -0.47
N GLY A 215 -16.54 -6.71 0.15
CA GLY A 215 -15.24 -7.37 0.22
C GLY A 215 -15.32 -8.78 0.79
N GLN A 216 -14.27 -9.54 0.53
CA GLN A 216 -14.15 -10.95 0.86
C GLN A 216 -12.86 -11.19 1.65
N ARG A 217 -12.79 -10.62 2.89
CA ARG A 217 -11.58 -10.68 3.73
C ARG A 217 -11.06 -12.10 3.97
N GLU A 218 -11.92 -13.11 3.88
CA GLU A 218 -11.55 -14.52 4.01
C GLU A 218 -10.52 -14.96 2.96
N PHE A 219 -10.45 -14.27 1.82
CA PHE A 219 -9.46 -14.52 0.77
C PHE A 219 -8.19 -13.70 0.90
N VAL A 220 -8.10 -12.73 1.81
CA VAL A 220 -6.85 -11.99 2.06
C VAL A 220 -5.68 -12.94 2.38
N PRO A 221 -5.81 -13.92 3.30
CA PRO A 221 -4.74 -14.87 3.56
C PRO A 221 -4.39 -15.76 2.35
N VAL A 222 -5.36 -16.04 1.47
CA VAL A 222 -5.15 -16.85 0.26
C VAL A 222 -4.26 -16.08 -0.72
N LEU A 223 -4.66 -14.85 -1.06
CA LEU A 223 -3.93 -14.02 -2.02
C LEU A 223 -2.58 -13.54 -1.46
N ALA A 224 -2.50 -13.21 -0.17
CA ALA A 224 -1.24 -12.84 0.46
C ALA A 224 -0.20 -13.97 0.39
N ARG A 225 -0.60 -15.22 0.68
CA ARG A 225 0.30 -16.39 0.53
C ARG A 225 0.73 -16.58 -0.92
N ALA A 226 -0.20 -16.48 -1.87
CA ALA A 226 0.12 -16.62 -3.29
C ALA A 226 1.12 -15.54 -3.75
N ALA A 227 0.92 -14.28 -3.37
CA ALA A 227 1.80 -13.20 -3.73
C ALA A 227 3.20 -13.34 -3.10
N VAL A 228 3.28 -13.73 -1.82
CA VAL A 228 4.56 -14.00 -1.16
C VAL A 228 5.28 -15.19 -1.80
N ALA A 229 4.54 -16.23 -2.20
CA ALA A 229 5.11 -17.39 -2.90
C ALA A 229 5.63 -17.05 -4.31
N VAL A 230 5.04 -16.10 -5.00
CA VAL A 230 5.61 -15.54 -6.24
C VAL A 230 6.86 -14.72 -5.96
N GLY A 231 6.92 -14.06 -4.80
CA GLY A 231 7.99 -13.16 -4.38
C GLY A 231 7.63 -11.69 -4.59
N ILE A 232 7.57 -10.97 -3.50
CA ILE A 232 7.29 -9.53 -3.43
C ILE A 232 8.31 -8.84 -2.53
N ALA A 233 8.53 -7.55 -2.76
CA ALA A 233 9.36 -6.74 -1.89
C ALA A 233 8.58 -6.18 -0.70
N GLY A 234 7.29 -5.90 -0.88
CA GLY A 234 6.42 -5.36 0.15
C GLY A 234 5.02 -5.94 0.14
N LEU A 235 4.38 -5.97 1.30
CA LEU A 235 3.00 -6.37 1.48
C LEU A 235 2.21 -5.19 2.04
N PHE A 236 1.11 -4.83 1.37
CA PHE A 236 0.17 -3.83 1.85
C PHE A 236 -1.06 -4.54 2.42
N MET A 237 -1.46 -4.20 3.64
CA MET A 237 -2.57 -4.86 4.31
C MET A 237 -3.30 -3.92 5.27
N GLU A 238 -4.54 -3.56 4.96
CA GLU A 238 -5.36 -2.80 5.90
C GLU A 238 -5.84 -3.68 7.05
N THR A 239 -5.80 -3.14 8.25
CA THR A 239 -6.23 -3.83 9.47
C THR A 239 -7.02 -2.88 10.36
N HIS A 240 -7.93 -3.44 11.15
CA HIS A 240 -8.75 -2.66 12.07
C HIS A 240 -8.98 -3.45 13.37
N PRO A 241 -9.00 -2.81 14.56
CA PRO A 241 -9.30 -3.47 15.83
C PRO A 241 -10.62 -4.22 15.81
N ASN A 242 -11.68 -3.60 15.27
CA ASN A 242 -12.99 -4.19 15.04
C ASN A 242 -13.51 -3.87 13.62
N PRO A 243 -13.21 -4.68 12.61
CA PRO A 243 -13.60 -4.38 11.21
C PRO A 243 -15.11 -4.21 10.97
N ALA A 244 -15.97 -4.71 11.86
CA ALA A 244 -17.42 -4.50 11.75
C ALA A 244 -17.84 -3.04 12.02
N GLU A 245 -17.02 -2.29 12.75
CA GLU A 245 -17.25 -0.87 13.09
C GLU A 245 -16.43 0.08 12.23
N ALA A 246 -15.57 -0.44 11.35
CA ALA A 246 -14.71 0.38 10.50
C ALA A 246 -15.52 1.31 9.59
N LYS A 247 -15.16 2.59 9.57
CA LYS A 247 -15.83 3.62 8.77
C LYS A 247 -15.48 3.55 7.29
N SER A 248 -14.47 2.74 6.93
CA SER A 248 -14.04 2.49 5.55
C SER A 248 -13.50 1.08 5.40
N ASP A 249 -13.85 0.43 4.28
CA ASP A 249 -13.34 -0.89 3.82
C ASP A 249 -13.38 -2.00 4.91
N GLY A 250 -14.31 -1.88 5.85
CA GLY A 250 -14.52 -2.89 6.90
C GLY A 250 -14.62 -4.32 6.36
N PRO A 251 -15.36 -4.60 5.27
CA PRO A 251 -15.44 -5.93 4.68
C PRO A 251 -14.12 -6.53 4.22
N ASN A 252 -13.10 -5.70 3.92
CA ASN A 252 -11.78 -6.15 3.47
C ASN A 252 -10.73 -6.19 4.59
N ALA A 253 -10.89 -5.35 5.62
CA ALA A 253 -9.88 -5.16 6.66
C ALA A 253 -9.64 -6.44 7.45
N VAL A 254 -8.37 -6.77 7.65
CA VAL A 254 -7.96 -7.89 8.51
C VAL A 254 -8.18 -7.51 9.98
N PRO A 255 -8.81 -8.35 10.81
CA PRO A 255 -8.88 -8.09 12.24
C PRO A 255 -7.47 -8.00 12.84
N LEU A 256 -7.15 -6.91 13.55
CA LEU A 256 -5.81 -6.64 14.09
C LEU A 256 -5.28 -7.83 14.92
N LYS A 257 -6.14 -8.47 15.71
CA LYS A 257 -5.80 -9.66 16.50
C LYS A 257 -5.35 -10.88 15.67
N ARG A 258 -5.61 -10.90 14.35
CA ARG A 258 -5.22 -11.98 13.44
C ARG A 258 -3.93 -11.72 12.69
N MET A 259 -3.44 -10.47 12.72
CA MET A 259 -2.26 -10.07 11.96
C MET A 259 -1.02 -10.89 12.31
N LYS A 260 -0.75 -11.11 13.61
CA LYS A 260 0.44 -11.83 14.06
C LYS A 260 0.55 -13.23 13.45
N ALA A 261 -0.53 -14.02 13.54
CA ALA A 261 -0.55 -15.40 13.04
C ALA A 261 -0.41 -15.46 11.51
N LEU A 262 -1.08 -14.54 10.80
CA LEU A 262 -0.97 -14.45 9.34
C LEU A 262 0.44 -14.08 8.92
N LEU A 263 1.01 -13.02 9.50
CA LEU A 263 2.36 -12.55 9.15
C LEU A 263 3.45 -13.58 9.48
N ALA A 264 3.32 -14.33 10.56
CA ALA A 264 4.26 -15.41 10.89
C ALA A 264 4.35 -16.45 9.76
N THR A 265 3.20 -16.91 9.26
CA THR A 265 3.17 -17.83 8.09
C THR A 265 3.79 -17.19 6.84
N LEU A 266 3.51 -15.91 6.58
CA LEU A 266 4.05 -15.24 5.40
C LEU A 266 5.56 -15.05 5.47
N VAL A 267 6.13 -14.78 6.65
CA VAL A 267 7.59 -14.70 6.86
C VAL A 267 8.28 -16.03 6.54
N GLU A 268 7.68 -17.15 6.95
CA GLU A 268 8.24 -18.48 6.63
C GLU A 268 8.24 -18.75 5.12
N LEU A 269 7.13 -18.42 4.44
CA LEU A 269 7.04 -18.54 2.98
C LEU A 269 8.07 -17.64 2.27
N ASP A 270 8.19 -16.39 2.69
CA ASP A 270 9.13 -15.42 2.11
C ASP A 270 10.58 -15.92 2.21
N ARG A 271 10.96 -16.47 3.35
CA ARG A 271 12.29 -17.06 3.56
C ARG A 271 12.57 -18.22 2.61
N VAL A 272 11.59 -19.11 2.42
CA VAL A 272 11.73 -20.25 1.51
C VAL A 272 11.90 -19.77 0.08
N VAL A 273 11.05 -18.85 -0.37
CA VAL A 273 11.07 -18.34 -1.75
C VAL A 273 12.39 -17.63 -2.04
N LYS A 274 12.78 -16.68 -1.20
CA LYS A 274 13.99 -15.88 -1.41
C LYS A 274 15.28 -16.69 -1.29
N LYS A 275 15.30 -17.75 -0.45
CA LYS A 275 16.42 -18.67 -0.35
C LYS A 275 16.63 -19.49 -1.62
N ASN A 276 15.53 -19.90 -2.29
CA ASN A 276 15.61 -20.74 -3.48
C ASN A 276 15.72 -19.93 -4.79
N GLY A 277 15.48 -18.62 -4.74
CA GLY A 277 15.49 -17.74 -5.91
C GLY A 277 14.25 -17.89 -6.78
N PHE A 278 14.30 -17.32 -7.97
CA PHE A 278 13.18 -17.14 -8.89
C PHE A 278 13.48 -17.90 -10.18
N ALA A 279 12.97 -19.13 -10.27
CA ALA A 279 13.23 -20.04 -11.40
C ALA A 279 12.76 -19.48 -12.76
N GLU A 280 11.75 -18.60 -12.76
CA GLU A 280 11.26 -17.95 -13.98
C GLU A 280 12.34 -17.17 -14.73
N ASN A 281 13.40 -16.72 -14.07
CA ASN A 281 14.52 -16.02 -14.71
C ASN A 281 15.31 -16.94 -15.66
N ASP A 282 15.21 -18.28 -15.49
CA ASP A 282 15.90 -19.26 -16.31
C ASP A 282 15.07 -19.70 -17.52
N PHE A 283 13.81 -19.25 -17.62
CA PHE A 283 12.88 -19.56 -18.71
C PHE A 283 12.68 -18.40 -19.70
N ALA A 284 13.30 -17.26 -19.49
CA ALA A 284 13.16 -16.04 -20.30
C ALA A 284 14.18 -15.94 -21.44
#